data_728266eb01ab00ac1a43bbe70e224ef8
#
_entry.id   728266eb01ab00ac1a43bbe70e224ef8
#
_cell.length_a   1.000
_cell.length_b   1.000
_cell.length_c   1.000
_cell.angle_alpha   90.00
_cell.angle_beta   90.00
_cell.angle_gamma   90.00
#
_symmetry.space_group_name_H-M   'P 1'
#
loop_
_entity.id
_entity.type
_entity.pdbx_description
1 polymer ?
#
loop_
_entity_poly.entity_id
_entity_poly.type
_entity_poly.pdbx_seq_one_letter_code
_entity_poly.pdbx_strand_id
1 'polypeptide(L)'
;LLRPPGAISEKQFLQSCSRCDECIHACPKDAIVRAPKKMGFLVYNTPYIDPMRNPCVMCTDLPCISACPDKALLPVQELTDVNMGYAILDKKKCQAYGDTFCQQCVIDCPVPGAITQINDKPIIDKNICTGCGVCMRSCSTVNIPLAIKIKPQMVVEYQLHKKLKEQELAKIEAEQKVNALAEAGQEALISEENEEVKEES
;
A
#
# COMPACT_ATOMS: atom_id res chain seq x y z
N LEU A 1 -8.52 -3.96 -2.21
CA LEU A 1 -8.28 -5.23 -2.91
C LEU A 1 -6.85 -5.26 -3.45
N LEU A 2 -6.29 -6.45 -3.63
CA LEU A 2 -5.03 -6.62 -4.33
C LEU A 2 -5.34 -6.66 -5.84
N ARG A 3 -4.98 -5.60 -6.55
CA ARG A 3 -5.24 -5.48 -7.99
C ARG A 3 -4.18 -6.24 -8.82
N PRO A 4 -4.52 -6.65 -10.05
CA PRO A 4 -3.54 -7.23 -10.97
C PRO A 4 -2.37 -6.28 -11.28
N PRO A 5 -1.23 -6.80 -11.80
CA PRO A 5 -0.11 -5.98 -12.26
C PRO A 5 -0.54 -4.86 -13.20
N GLY A 6 0.11 -3.70 -13.09
CA GLY A 6 -0.18 -2.54 -13.94
C GLY A 6 -1.46 -1.79 -13.63
N ALA A 7 -2.22 -2.18 -12.59
CA ALA A 7 -3.46 -1.49 -12.23
C ALA A 7 -3.21 -0.02 -11.91
N ILE A 8 -4.01 0.85 -12.53
CA ILE A 8 -4.05 2.28 -12.22
C ILE A 8 -4.63 2.53 -10.83
N SER A 9 -4.64 3.78 -10.35
CA SER A 9 -5.19 4.10 -9.02
C SER A 9 -6.60 3.53 -8.85
N GLU A 10 -6.96 3.09 -7.64
CA GLU A 10 -8.23 2.37 -7.39
C GLU A 10 -9.45 3.15 -7.89
N LYS A 11 -9.47 4.48 -7.71
CA LYS A 11 -10.56 5.33 -8.18
C LYS A 11 -10.70 5.27 -9.69
N GLN A 12 -9.61 5.44 -10.41
CA GLN A 12 -9.58 5.37 -11.88
C GLN A 12 -9.89 3.96 -12.36
N PHE A 13 -9.34 2.94 -11.70
CA PHE A 13 -9.58 1.54 -12.02
C PHE A 13 -11.07 1.19 -11.99
N LEU A 14 -11.78 1.61 -10.94
CA LEU A 14 -13.22 1.37 -10.81
C LEU A 14 -14.06 2.11 -11.86
N GLN A 15 -13.56 3.22 -12.40
CA GLN A 15 -14.22 3.99 -13.46
C GLN A 15 -13.96 3.42 -14.86
N SER A 16 -12.73 2.92 -15.10
CA SER A 16 -12.29 2.48 -16.43
C SER A 16 -12.60 1.00 -16.69
N CYS A 17 -12.49 0.13 -15.68
CA CYS A 17 -12.66 -1.31 -15.85
C CYS A 17 -14.11 -1.68 -16.20
N SER A 18 -14.35 -2.17 -17.40
CA SER A 18 -15.65 -2.67 -17.88
C SER A 18 -16.06 -4.02 -17.28
N ARG A 19 -15.17 -4.69 -16.55
CA ARG A 19 -15.37 -6.05 -15.98
C ARG A 19 -15.51 -7.12 -17.06
N CYS A 20 -14.77 -6.97 -18.16
CA CYS A 20 -14.82 -7.86 -19.32
C CYS A 20 -14.20 -9.24 -19.11
N ASP A 21 -13.46 -9.42 -18.00
CA ASP A 21 -12.77 -10.66 -17.60
C ASP A 21 -11.56 -11.08 -18.46
N GLU A 22 -11.18 -10.32 -19.50
CA GLU A 22 -10.05 -10.65 -20.37
C GLU A 22 -8.73 -10.88 -19.57
N CYS A 23 -8.46 -10.07 -18.56
CA CYS A 23 -7.30 -10.26 -17.69
C CYS A 23 -7.37 -11.55 -16.83
N ILE A 24 -8.58 -12.02 -16.53
CA ILE A 24 -8.80 -13.27 -15.81
C ILE A 24 -8.49 -14.45 -16.73
N HIS A 25 -9.04 -14.43 -17.96
CA HIS A 25 -8.81 -15.47 -18.96
C HIS A 25 -7.35 -15.52 -19.44
N ALA A 26 -6.69 -14.38 -19.52
CA ALA A 26 -5.29 -14.31 -19.90
C ALA A 26 -4.32 -14.78 -18.82
N CYS A 27 -4.76 -14.95 -17.57
CA CYS A 27 -3.88 -15.34 -16.48
C CYS A 27 -3.54 -16.84 -16.51
N PRO A 28 -2.28 -17.26 -16.82
CA PRO A 28 -1.95 -18.67 -16.96
C PRO A 28 -1.91 -19.44 -15.62
N LYS A 29 -2.08 -18.75 -14.51
CA LYS A 29 -2.03 -19.28 -13.14
C LYS A 29 -3.34 -19.14 -12.39
N ASP A 30 -4.40 -18.69 -13.03
CA ASP A 30 -5.70 -18.45 -12.41
C ASP A 30 -5.61 -17.58 -11.11
N ALA A 31 -4.63 -16.67 -11.09
CA ALA A 31 -4.38 -15.82 -9.94
C ALA A 31 -5.41 -14.68 -9.83
N ILE A 32 -5.98 -14.27 -10.96
CA ILE A 32 -6.95 -13.18 -11.03
C ILE A 32 -8.36 -13.77 -10.98
N VAL A 33 -9.18 -13.25 -10.09
CA VAL A 33 -10.57 -13.70 -9.89
C VAL A 33 -11.50 -12.50 -9.74
N ARG A 34 -12.81 -12.73 -9.90
CA ARG A 34 -13.83 -11.68 -9.69
C ARG A 34 -14.06 -11.42 -8.22
N ALA A 35 -14.13 -10.16 -7.83
CA ALA A 35 -14.47 -9.76 -6.48
C ALA A 35 -15.94 -10.14 -6.15
N PRO A 36 -16.17 -10.91 -5.09
CA PRO A 36 -17.51 -11.30 -4.68
C PRO A 36 -18.28 -10.12 -4.04
N LYS A 37 -19.61 -10.18 -4.02
CA LYS A 37 -20.49 -9.13 -3.45
C LYS A 37 -20.13 -8.73 -2.01
N LYS A 38 -19.66 -9.67 -1.19
CA LYS A 38 -19.23 -9.44 0.20
C LYS A 38 -18.09 -8.44 0.37
N MET A 39 -17.32 -8.17 -0.69
CA MET A 39 -16.23 -7.18 -0.69
C MET A 39 -16.72 -5.75 -0.94
N GLY A 40 -18.00 -5.55 -1.25
CA GLY A 40 -18.61 -4.25 -1.48
C GLY A 40 -19.18 -4.10 -2.88
N PHE A 41 -20.23 -3.28 -3.02
CA PHE A 41 -20.95 -3.10 -4.29
C PHE A 41 -20.08 -2.47 -5.39
N LEU A 42 -19.28 -1.46 -5.04
CA LEU A 42 -18.44 -0.75 -6.01
C LEU A 42 -17.37 -1.65 -6.65
N VAL A 43 -16.84 -2.60 -5.89
CA VAL A 43 -15.78 -3.51 -6.35
C VAL A 43 -16.32 -4.83 -6.89
N TYR A 44 -17.61 -5.09 -6.76
CA TYR A 44 -18.24 -6.33 -7.21
C TYR A 44 -17.94 -6.61 -8.68
N ASN A 45 -17.58 -7.86 -8.98
CA ASN A 45 -17.15 -8.33 -10.31
C ASN A 45 -15.89 -7.69 -10.89
N THR A 46 -15.19 -6.83 -10.16
CA THR A 46 -13.89 -6.33 -10.64
C THR A 46 -12.79 -7.37 -10.39
N PRO A 47 -11.76 -7.44 -11.24
CA PRO A 47 -10.66 -8.39 -11.07
C PRO A 47 -9.80 -8.04 -9.85
N TYR A 48 -9.42 -9.06 -9.08
CA TYR A 48 -8.48 -8.95 -7.98
C TYR A 48 -7.70 -10.26 -7.82
N ILE A 49 -6.62 -10.22 -7.06
CA ILE A 49 -5.80 -11.39 -6.72
C ILE A 49 -6.11 -11.79 -5.29
N ASP A 50 -6.36 -13.09 -5.08
CA ASP A 50 -6.42 -13.71 -3.75
C ASP A 50 -5.14 -14.54 -3.54
N PRO A 51 -4.15 -14.00 -2.79
CA PRO A 51 -2.88 -14.69 -2.59
C PRO A 51 -3.02 -16.04 -1.87
N MET A 52 -4.07 -16.20 -1.08
CA MET A 52 -4.30 -17.48 -0.38
C MET A 52 -4.85 -18.56 -1.28
N ARG A 53 -5.52 -18.19 -2.37
CA ARG A 53 -5.95 -19.10 -3.41
C ARG A 53 -4.81 -19.37 -4.39
N ASN A 54 -4.48 -18.37 -5.22
CA ASN A 54 -3.40 -18.42 -6.19
C ASN A 54 -2.70 -17.05 -6.25
N PRO A 55 -1.45 -16.93 -5.79
CA PRO A 55 -0.70 -15.67 -5.87
C PRO A 55 -0.29 -15.36 -7.31
N CYS A 56 0.03 -14.10 -7.59
CA CYS A 56 0.64 -13.70 -8.85
C CYS A 56 2.09 -14.19 -8.93
N VAL A 57 2.42 -14.96 -9.98
CA VAL A 57 3.78 -15.48 -10.16
C VAL A 57 4.71 -14.54 -10.91
N MET A 58 4.27 -13.32 -11.22
CA MET A 58 5.07 -12.32 -11.94
C MET A 58 5.57 -12.84 -13.29
N CYS A 59 4.62 -13.19 -14.20
CA CYS A 59 4.93 -13.64 -15.57
C CYS A 59 5.79 -12.59 -16.30
N THR A 60 6.77 -13.04 -17.08
CA THR A 60 7.69 -12.13 -17.79
C THR A 60 6.99 -11.21 -18.78
N ASP A 61 5.94 -11.71 -19.44
CA ASP A 61 5.15 -11.02 -20.47
C ASP A 61 3.90 -10.33 -19.92
N LEU A 62 3.54 -10.56 -18.65
CA LEU A 62 2.35 -10.01 -17.99
C LEU A 62 1.11 -10.01 -18.89
N PRO A 63 0.63 -11.18 -19.36
CA PRO A 63 -0.43 -11.25 -20.38
C PRO A 63 -1.75 -10.62 -19.94
N CYS A 64 -1.99 -10.50 -18.63
CA CYS A 64 -3.15 -9.80 -18.08
C CYS A 64 -3.17 -8.30 -18.43
N ILE A 65 -2.01 -7.66 -18.57
CA ILE A 65 -1.91 -6.27 -18.98
C ILE A 65 -2.26 -6.13 -20.47
N SER A 66 -1.64 -6.95 -21.32
CA SER A 66 -1.84 -6.92 -22.77
C SER A 66 -3.29 -7.22 -23.16
N ALA A 67 -3.97 -8.05 -22.36
CA ALA A 67 -5.37 -8.41 -22.58
C ALA A 67 -6.38 -7.35 -22.13
N CYS A 68 -5.96 -6.26 -21.47
CA CYS A 68 -6.88 -5.26 -20.94
C CYS A 68 -7.30 -4.23 -22.01
N PRO A 69 -8.54 -4.29 -22.58
CA PRO A 69 -8.97 -3.35 -23.61
C PRO A 69 -9.19 -1.94 -23.08
N ASP A 70 -9.58 -1.83 -21.82
CA ASP A 70 -9.94 -0.57 -21.16
C ASP A 70 -8.72 0.21 -20.64
N LYS A 71 -7.50 -0.35 -20.79
CA LYS A 71 -6.27 0.22 -20.22
C LYS A 71 -6.37 0.52 -18.71
N ALA A 72 -7.20 -0.23 -18.01
CA ALA A 72 -7.25 -0.21 -16.53
C ALA A 72 -6.00 -0.89 -15.92
N LEU A 73 -5.29 -1.70 -16.73
CA LEU A 73 -3.97 -2.24 -16.48
C LEU A 73 -3.01 -1.63 -17.50
N LEU A 74 -2.02 -0.87 -17.03
CA LEU A 74 -1.06 -0.19 -17.89
C LEU A 74 0.23 -1.01 -18.03
N PRO A 75 0.87 -0.97 -19.20
CA PRO A 75 2.18 -1.58 -19.40
C PRO A 75 3.19 -1.06 -18.39
N VAL A 76 4.05 -1.95 -17.94
CA VAL A 76 5.22 -1.64 -17.10
C VAL A 76 6.48 -1.91 -17.91
N GLN A 77 7.55 -1.18 -17.63
CA GLN A 77 8.81 -1.36 -18.37
C GLN A 77 9.56 -2.59 -17.85
N GLU A 78 9.62 -2.73 -16.54
CA GLU A 78 10.28 -3.85 -15.86
C GLU A 78 9.32 -4.47 -14.82
N LEU A 79 9.58 -5.73 -14.46
CA LEU A 79 8.78 -6.42 -13.43
C LEU A 79 8.88 -5.74 -12.07
N THR A 80 9.97 -5.04 -11.80
CA THR A 80 10.20 -4.25 -10.59
C THR A 80 9.31 -3.01 -10.50
N ASP A 81 8.79 -2.52 -11.64
CA ASP A 81 7.86 -1.38 -11.68
C ASP A 81 6.43 -1.77 -11.30
N VAL A 82 6.16 -3.06 -11.24
CA VAL A 82 4.85 -3.55 -10.81
C VAL A 82 4.62 -3.20 -9.35
N ASN A 83 3.57 -2.42 -9.09
CA ASN A 83 3.22 -2.00 -7.75
C ASN A 83 1.78 -2.40 -7.39
N MET A 84 1.62 -3.64 -6.93
CA MET A 84 0.34 -4.11 -6.38
C MET A 84 0.21 -3.84 -4.88
N GLY A 85 1.31 -3.45 -4.24
CA GLY A 85 1.46 -3.25 -2.81
C GLY A 85 2.77 -3.84 -2.29
N TYR A 86 2.82 -4.20 -1.02
CA TYR A 86 4.00 -4.85 -0.45
C TYR A 86 3.65 -5.84 0.66
N ALA A 87 4.56 -6.77 0.90
CA ALA A 87 4.45 -7.73 1.99
C ALA A 87 4.86 -7.09 3.33
N ILE A 88 4.17 -7.48 4.40
CA ILE A 88 4.48 -7.12 5.78
C ILE A 88 4.72 -8.40 6.57
N LEU A 89 5.86 -8.46 7.23
CA LEU A 89 6.23 -9.56 8.11
C LEU A 89 5.95 -9.21 9.58
N ASP A 90 5.16 -10.04 10.23
CA ASP A 90 4.99 -10.03 11.69
C ASP A 90 6.07 -10.90 12.33
N LYS A 91 7.11 -10.26 12.83
CA LYS A 91 8.26 -10.93 13.45
C LYS A 91 7.88 -11.81 14.64
N LYS A 92 6.80 -11.47 15.37
CA LYS A 92 6.33 -12.24 16.52
C LYS A 92 5.68 -13.58 16.12
N LYS A 93 5.20 -13.67 14.87
CA LYS A 93 4.56 -14.88 14.33
C LYS A 93 5.49 -15.70 13.45
N CYS A 94 6.58 -15.08 12.99
CA CYS A 94 7.52 -15.74 12.09
C CYS A 94 8.43 -16.69 12.87
N GLN A 95 8.37 -17.99 12.55
CA GLN A 95 9.18 -19.01 13.21
C GLN A 95 10.69 -18.79 13.04
N ALA A 96 11.13 -18.12 11.94
CA ALA A 96 12.55 -17.78 11.75
C ALA A 96 13.05 -16.71 12.73
N TYR A 97 12.16 -15.98 13.41
CA TYR A 97 12.51 -15.06 14.50
C TYR A 97 12.45 -15.71 15.89
N GLY A 98 12.00 -16.97 15.97
CA GLY A 98 12.13 -17.85 17.10
C GLY A 98 13.35 -18.77 16.94
N ASP A 99 13.24 -20.00 17.43
CA ASP A 99 14.33 -20.98 17.42
C ASP A 99 14.28 -21.97 16.24
N THR A 100 13.43 -21.69 15.23
CA THR A 100 13.21 -22.59 14.09
C THR A 100 13.75 -21.97 12.81
N PHE A 101 14.66 -22.68 12.14
CA PHE A 101 15.14 -22.25 10.82
C PHE A 101 13.99 -22.29 9.79
N CYS A 102 13.79 -21.18 9.05
CA CYS A 102 12.81 -21.08 7.99
C CYS A 102 13.22 -20.04 6.96
N GLN A 103 13.25 -20.43 5.68
CA GLN A 103 13.59 -19.54 4.56
C GLN A 103 12.60 -19.63 3.40
N GLN A 104 11.42 -20.23 3.60
CA GLN A 104 10.48 -20.52 2.53
C GLN A 104 10.08 -19.27 1.72
N CYS A 105 9.78 -18.16 2.40
CA CYS A 105 9.41 -16.91 1.73
C CYS A 105 10.57 -16.27 0.93
N VAL A 106 11.81 -16.57 1.29
CA VAL A 106 13.01 -16.09 0.57
C VAL A 106 13.20 -16.88 -0.72
N ILE A 107 13.12 -18.23 -0.62
CA ILE A 107 13.30 -19.13 -1.76
C ILE A 107 12.22 -18.93 -2.82
N ASP A 108 10.96 -18.78 -2.39
CA ASP A 108 9.83 -18.72 -3.31
C ASP A 108 9.58 -17.30 -3.88
N CYS A 109 10.32 -16.29 -3.43
CA CYS A 109 10.11 -14.93 -3.91
C CYS A 109 10.48 -14.80 -5.39
N PRO A 110 9.52 -14.44 -6.29
CA PRO A 110 9.82 -14.32 -7.71
C PRO A 110 10.55 -13.02 -8.07
N VAL A 111 10.68 -12.08 -7.11
CA VAL A 111 11.30 -10.77 -7.33
C VAL A 111 12.66 -10.75 -6.64
N PRO A 112 13.76 -10.75 -7.40
CA PRO A 112 15.11 -10.75 -6.83
C PRO A 112 15.34 -9.56 -5.90
N GLY A 113 15.90 -9.81 -4.72
CA GLY A 113 16.21 -8.78 -3.73
C GLY A 113 15.03 -8.29 -2.89
N ALA A 114 13.77 -8.60 -3.26
CA ALA A 114 12.61 -8.16 -2.49
C ALA A 114 12.52 -8.81 -1.10
N ILE A 115 13.01 -10.04 -0.96
CA ILE A 115 13.15 -10.71 0.34
C ILE A 115 14.56 -11.27 0.44
N THR A 116 15.29 -10.83 1.43
CA THR A 116 16.66 -11.30 1.75
C THR A 116 16.68 -11.95 3.13
N GLN A 117 17.77 -12.62 3.47
CA GLN A 117 17.95 -13.24 4.77
C GLN A 117 19.24 -12.71 5.43
N ILE A 118 19.13 -12.25 6.67
CA ILE A 118 20.25 -11.80 7.48
C ILE A 118 20.19 -12.55 8.81
N ASN A 119 21.25 -13.27 9.17
CA ASN A 119 21.29 -14.11 10.36
C ASN A 119 20.06 -15.05 10.44
N ASP A 120 19.78 -15.75 9.33
CA ASP A 120 18.65 -16.68 9.18
C ASP A 120 17.25 -16.05 9.32
N LYS A 121 17.15 -14.73 9.38
CA LYS A 121 15.89 -14.00 9.52
C LYS A 121 15.51 -13.30 8.23
N PRO A 122 14.29 -13.53 7.69
CA PRO A 122 13.85 -12.89 6.47
C PRO A 122 13.60 -11.39 6.68
N ILE A 123 14.07 -10.58 5.72
CA ILE A 123 13.85 -9.14 5.66
C ILE A 123 13.21 -8.82 4.33
N ILE A 124 12.12 -8.04 4.37
CA ILE A 124 11.39 -7.61 3.18
C ILE A 124 11.74 -6.16 2.86
N ASP A 125 12.28 -5.93 1.67
CA ASP A 125 12.44 -4.58 1.13
C ASP A 125 11.14 -4.13 0.45
N LYS A 126 10.50 -3.12 1.02
CA LYS A 126 9.21 -2.60 0.54
C LYS A 126 9.35 -1.83 -0.78
N ASN A 127 10.55 -1.34 -1.10
CA ASN A 127 10.80 -0.59 -2.33
C ASN A 127 10.96 -1.51 -3.54
N ILE A 128 11.38 -2.76 -3.31
CA ILE A 128 11.55 -3.77 -4.35
C ILE A 128 10.34 -4.69 -4.42
N CYS A 129 9.63 -4.87 -3.31
CA CYS A 129 8.51 -5.79 -3.21
C CYS A 129 7.31 -5.33 -4.04
N THR A 130 6.90 -6.12 -5.02
CA THR A 130 5.76 -5.86 -5.91
C THR A 130 4.39 -6.21 -5.31
N GLY A 131 4.35 -6.89 -4.15
CA GLY A 131 3.09 -7.30 -3.51
C GLY A 131 2.42 -8.52 -4.14
N CYS A 132 3.12 -9.32 -4.92
CA CYS A 132 2.56 -10.46 -5.67
C CYS A 132 1.85 -11.52 -4.82
N GLY A 133 2.23 -11.66 -3.54
CA GLY A 133 1.57 -12.55 -2.59
C GLY A 133 2.12 -13.96 -2.51
N VAL A 134 3.14 -14.33 -3.31
CA VAL A 134 3.78 -15.66 -3.26
C VAL A 134 4.29 -15.97 -1.87
N CYS A 135 5.04 -15.06 -1.25
CA CYS A 135 5.58 -15.25 0.10
C CYS A 135 4.49 -15.44 1.17
N MET A 136 3.32 -14.81 1.00
CA MET A 136 2.17 -15.01 1.90
C MET A 136 1.62 -16.44 1.77
N ARG A 137 1.46 -16.93 0.53
CA ARG A 137 1.00 -18.29 0.26
C ARG A 137 1.99 -19.32 0.79
N SER A 138 3.28 -19.16 0.50
CA SER A 138 4.35 -20.03 0.97
C SER A 138 4.44 -20.07 2.49
N CYS A 139 4.36 -18.90 3.14
CA CYS A 139 4.34 -18.80 4.59
C CYS A 139 3.17 -19.59 5.20
N SER A 140 1.99 -19.57 4.56
CA SER A 140 0.81 -20.27 5.06
C SER A 140 0.93 -21.78 5.10
N THR A 141 1.85 -22.37 4.33
CA THR A 141 2.06 -23.82 4.28
C THR A 141 2.98 -24.35 5.37
N VAL A 142 3.82 -23.47 5.92
CA VAL A 142 4.89 -23.88 6.87
C VAL A 142 4.84 -23.16 8.21
N ASN A 143 4.10 -22.04 8.32
CA ASN A 143 4.10 -21.18 9.51
C ASN A 143 2.68 -20.89 10.00
N ILE A 144 2.33 -21.38 11.18
CA ILE A 144 1.04 -21.19 11.83
C ILE A 144 1.28 -20.57 13.21
N PRO A 145 0.70 -19.38 13.48
CA PRO A 145 -0.18 -18.56 12.64
C PRO A 145 0.59 -17.86 11.52
N LEU A 146 -0.13 -17.49 10.43
CA LEU A 146 0.43 -16.81 9.27
C LEU A 146 1.18 -15.52 9.67
N ALA A 147 2.47 -15.44 9.29
CA ALA A 147 3.34 -14.32 9.64
C ALA A 147 3.42 -13.24 8.56
N ILE A 148 3.09 -13.54 7.29
CA ILE A 148 3.18 -12.59 6.19
C ILE A 148 1.79 -12.21 5.71
N LYS A 149 1.57 -10.90 5.52
CA LYS A 149 0.37 -10.33 4.91
C LYS A 149 0.75 -9.38 3.80
N ILE A 150 -0.08 -9.30 2.75
CA ILE A 150 0.08 -8.31 1.70
C ILE A 150 -0.76 -7.08 2.04
N LYS A 151 -0.13 -5.91 1.97
CA LYS A 151 -0.79 -4.62 2.06
C LYS A 151 -0.98 -4.10 0.64
N PRO A 152 -2.23 -4.08 0.12
CA PRO A 152 -2.51 -3.62 -1.24
C PRO A 152 -2.14 -2.15 -1.45
N GLN A 153 -1.78 -1.78 -2.66
CA GLN A 153 -1.38 -0.42 -3.04
C GLN A 153 -2.44 0.63 -2.69
N MET A 154 -3.71 0.36 -2.95
CA MET A 154 -4.81 1.25 -2.58
C MET A 154 -4.83 1.60 -1.07
N VAL A 155 -4.44 0.67 -0.20
CA VAL A 155 -4.38 0.91 1.25
C VAL A 155 -3.16 1.76 1.59
N VAL A 156 -2.06 1.57 0.88
CA VAL A 156 -0.84 2.38 1.00
C VAL A 156 -1.12 3.82 0.63
N GLU A 157 -1.74 4.05 -0.52
CA GLU A 157 -2.12 5.37 -1.01
C GLU A 157 -3.09 6.08 -0.07
N TYR A 158 -4.12 5.38 0.40
CA TYR A 158 -5.08 5.93 1.37
C TYR A 158 -4.39 6.39 2.66
N GLN A 159 -3.49 5.55 3.22
CA GLN A 159 -2.79 5.87 4.45
C GLN A 159 -1.81 7.03 4.26
N LEU A 160 -1.15 7.11 3.11
CA LEU A 160 -0.28 8.23 2.77
C LEU A 160 -1.08 9.54 2.68
N HIS A 161 -2.20 9.53 1.96
CA HIS A 161 -3.09 10.68 1.84
C HIS A 161 -3.61 11.16 3.21
N LYS A 162 -3.98 10.20 4.07
CA LYS A 162 -4.45 10.51 5.42
C LYS A 162 -3.35 11.21 6.23
N LYS A 163 -2.12 10.69 6.21
CA LYS A 163 -0.98 11.29 6.89
C LYS A 163 -0.65 12.69 6.38
N LEU A 164 -0.67 12.89 5.06
CA LEU A 164 -0.41 14.21 4.47
C LEU A 164 -1.45 15.23 4.91
N LYS A 165 -2.73 14.86 4.93
CA LYS A 165 -3.80 15.74 5.44
C LYS A 165 -3.65 16.06 6.92
N GLU A 166 -3.28 15.08 7.76
CA GLU A 166 -3.04 15.29 9.18
C GLU A 166 -1.85 16.25 9.41
N GLN A 167 -0.78 16.11 8.61
CA GLN A 167 0.38 17.02 8.67
C GLN A 167 0.03 18.44 8.21
N GLU A 168 -0.81 18.57 7.19
CA GLU A 168 -1.27 19.87 6.68
C GLU A 168 -2.15 20.59 7.70
N LEU A 169 -3.09 19.88 8.31
CA LEU A 169 -3.93 20.41 9.39
C LEU A 169 -3.09 20.86 10.58
N ALA A 170 -2.11 20.06 11.01
CA ALA A 170 -1.23 20.41 12.11
C ALA A 170 -0.39 21.67 11.82
N LYS A 171 0.03 21.89 10.57
CA LYS A 171 0.72 23.12 10.16
C LYS A 171 -0.20 24.33 10.24
N ILE A 172 -1.41 24.22 9.72
CA ILE A 172 -2.41 25.29 9.77
C ILE A 172 -2.74 25.69 11.22
N GLU A 173 -2.93 24.70 12.09
CA GLU A 173 -3.18 24.94 13.52
C GLU A 173 -1.98 25.62 14.21
N ALA A 174 -0.76 25.25 13.84
CA ALA A 174 0.45 25.87 14.38
C ALA A 174 0.58 27.33 13.91
N GLU A 175 0.33 27.61 12.65
CA GLU A 175 0.33 28.96 12.09
C GLU A 175 -0.75 29.86 12.72
N GLN A 176 -1.96 29.33 12.92
CA GLN A 176 -3.03 30.02 13.60
C GLN A 176 -2.68 30.37 15.05
N LYS A 177 -2.02 29.47 15.77
CA LYS A 177 -1.53 29.74 17.13
C LYS A 177 -0.47 30.82 17.17
N VAL A 178 0.46 30.82 16.22
CA VAL A 178 1.49 31.85 16.12
C VAL A 178 0.86 33.23 15.84
N ASN A 179 -0.08 33.28 14.91
CA ASN A 179 -0.78 34.54 14.57
C ASN A 179 -1.60 35.05 15.75
N ALA A 180 -2.34 34.21 16.45
CA ALA A 180 -3.10 34.58 17.64
C ALA A 180 -2.21 35.11 18.77
N LEU A 181 -1.01 34.52 18.95
CA LEU A 181 -0.05 35.01 19.93
C LEU A 181 0.54 36.39 19.53
N ALA A 182 0.79 36.60 18.24
CA ALA A 182 1.28 37.86 17.71
C ALA A 182 0.22 38.96 17.87
N GLU A 183 -1.05 38.69 17.60
CA GLU A 183 -2.16 39.62 17.79
C GLU A 183 -2.34 39.97 19.27
N ALA A 184 -2.32 39.01 20.17
CA ALA A 184 -2.41 39.24 21.61
C ALA A 184 -1.21 40.05 22.14
N GLY A 185 0.00 39.86 21.60
CA GLY A 185 1.17 40.67 21.94
C GLY A 185 1.06 42.12 21.48
N GLN A 186 0.48 42.35 20.30
CA GLN A 186 0.23 43.70 19.82
C GLN A 186 -0.84 44.45 20.64
N GLU A 187 -1.92 43.76 21.03
CA GLU A 187 -2.95 44.35 21.90
C GLU A 187 -2.40 44.71 23.28
N ALA A 188 -1.50 43.89 23.84
CA ALA A 188 -0.85 44.16 25.11
C ALA A 188 0.04 45.45 25.03
N LEU A 189 0.84 45.59 23.98
CA LEU A 189 1.69 46.76 23.76
C LEU A 189 0.87 48.04 23.60
N ILE A 190 -0.24 48.01 22.85
CA ILE A 190 -1.13 49.16 22.67
C ILE A 190 -1.80 49.54 24.01
N SER A 191 -2.10 48.58 24.89
CA SER A 191 -2.68 48.85 26.19
C SER A 191 -1.68 49.55 27.13
N GLU A 192 -0.40 49.14 27.12
CA GLU A 192 0.67 49.76 27.91
C GLU A 192 0.96 51.21 27.45
N GLU A 193 1.05 51.46 26.13
CA GLU A 193 1.23 52.83 25.61
C GLU A 193 0.07 53.76 25.97
N ASN A 194 -1.16 53.26 26.00
CA ASN A 194 -2.34 54.06 26.39
C ASN A 194 -2.43 54.36 27.91
N GLU A 195 -1.80 53.55 28.77
CA GLU A 195 -1.71 53.81 30.20
C GLU A 195 -0.64 54.86 30.50
N GLU A 196 0.53 54.82 29.85
CA GLU A 196 1.60 55.82 30.01
C GLU A 196 1.14 57.23 29.60
N VAL A 197 0.37 57.37 28.52
CA VAL A 197 -0.16 58.67 28.07
C VAL A 197 -1.18 59.23 29.03
N LYS A 198 -1.84 58.49 29.88
CA LYS A 198 -2.79 58.96 30.89
C LYS A 198 -2.16 59.37 32.17
N GLU A 199 -0.97 58.93 32.52
CA GLU A 199 -0.23 59.37 33.71
C GLU A 199 0.51 60.66 33.51
N GLU A 200 0.80 61.09 32.26
CA GLU A 200 1.47 62.37 31.95
C GLU A 200 0.50 63.54 31.72
N SER A 201 -0.82 63.39 31.87
CA SER A 201 -1.83 64.42 31.67
C SER A 201 -2.53 64.79 32.96
#